data_33b020afde14bff6814769a8676bbf4e
#
_entry.id   33b020afde14bff6814769a8676bbf4e
#
_cell.length_a   1.000
_cell.length_b   1.000
_cell.length_c   1.000
_cell.angle_alpha   90.00
_cell.angle_beta   90.00
_cell.angle_gamma   90.00
#
_symmetry.space_group_name_H-M   'P 1'
#
loop_
_entity.id
_entity.type
_entity.pdbx_description
1 polymer ?
#
loop_
_entity_poly.entity_id
_entity_poly.type
_entity_poly.pdbx_seq_one_letter_code
_entity_poly.pdbx_strand_id
1 'polypeptide(L)'
;MPTVIGYHEIKDAKHWLSSPKREELFGPLGVTNIRTFVDAQNPTRAAVLMDVPDLDAFQAAMQTEAAAEAMNYDGVLPETLVILLER
;
A
#
# COMPACT_ATOMS: atom_id res chain seq x y z
N MET A 1 2.54 -6.46 16.88
CA MET A 1 2.60 -6.58 15.40
C MET A 1 3.30 -5.36 14.84
N PRO A 2 4.29 -5.54 13.94
CA PRO A 2 4.95 -4.39 13.34
C PRO A 2 4.00 -3.57 12.49
N THR A 3 4.20 -2.26 12.53
CA THR A 3 3.49 -1.33 11.67
C THR A 3 4.35 -1.01 10.47
N VAL A 4 3.74 -0.99 9.30
CA VAL A 4 4.40 -0.69 8.03
C VAL A 4 3.79 0.57 7.45
N ILE A 5 4.64 1.45 6.93
CA ILE A 5 4.21 2.64 6.20
C ILE A 5 4.73 2.51 4.77
N GLY A 6 3.81 2.56 3.79
CA GLY A 6 4.18 2.67 2.39
C GLY A 6 3.77 4.03 1.87
N TYR A 7 4.70 4.78 1.28
CA TYR A 7 4.30 6.03 0.64
C TYR A 7 4.78 6.06 -0.81
N HIS A 8 4.04 6.78 -1.64
CA HIS A 8 4.25 6.78 -3.08
C HIS A 8 3.44 7.90 -3.74
N GLU A 9 3.67 8.10 -5.02
CA GLU A 9 2.83 8.97 -5.82
C GLU A 9 1.73 8.16 -6.50
N ILE A 10 0.61 8.83 -6.75
CA ILE A 10 -0.58 8.22 -7.37
C ILE A 10 -1.11 9.13 -8.49
N LYS A 11 -1.81 8.52 -9.44
CA LYS A 11 -2.37 9.24 -10.59
C LYS A 11 -3.69 9.92 -10.24
N ASP A 12 -4.51 9.29 -9.40
CA ASP A 12 -5.86 9.76 -9.06
C ASP A 12 -6.19 9.34 -7.63
N ALA A 13 -6.23 10.31 -6.72
CA ALA A 13 -6.49 10.06 -5.31
C ALA A 13 -7.87 9.43 -5.07
N LYS A 14 -8.88 9.91 -5.76
CA LYS A 14 -10.25 9.41 -5.57
C LYS A 14 -10.36 7.93 -5.95
N HIS A 15 -9.79 7.57 -7.08
CA HIS A 15 -9.75 6.17 -7.52
C HIS A 15 -8.96 5.30 -6.55
N TRP A 16 -7.79 5.78 -6.13
CA TRP A 16 -6.92 5.06 -5.20
C TRP A 16 -7.61 4.81 -3.86
N LEU A 17 -8.28 5.83 -3.32
CA LEU A 17 -8.98 5.71 -2.04
C LEU A 17 -10.14 4.71 -2.10
N SER A 18 -10.81 4.61 -3.24
CA SER A 18 -11.99 3.73 -3.39
C SER A 18 -11.64 2.30 -3.80
N SER A 19 -10.38 2.02 -4.11
CA SER A 19 -9.98 0.71 -4.63
C SER A 19 -10.03 -0.37 -3.55
N PRO A 20 -10.58 -1.56 -3.84
CA PRO A 20 -10.55 -2.70 -2.92
C PRO A 20 -9.26 -3.52 -2.99
N LYS A 21 -8.32 -3.17 -3.87
CA LYS A 21 -7.16 -4.02 -4.17
C LYS A 21 -6.24 -4.22 -2.97
N ARG A 22 -6.08 -3.19 -2.13
CA ARG A 22 -5.25 -3.33 -0.93
C ARG A 22 -5.76 -4.41 -0.01
N GLU A 23 -7.06 -4.41 0.25
CA GLU A 23 -7.66 -5.41 1.14
C GLU A 23 -7.64 -6.79 0.51
N GLU A 24 -7.86 -6.89 -0.80
CA GLU A 24 -7.80 -8.15 -1.52
C GLU A 24 -6.40 -8.76 -1.48
N LEU A 25 -5.37 -7.93 -1.61
CA LEU A 25 -3.99 -8.40 -1.62
C LEU A 25 -3.49 -8.73 -0.21
N PHE A 26 -3.76 -7.85 0.75
CA PHE A 26 -3.17 -7.93 2.09
C PHE A 26 -4.04 -8.66 3.11
N GLY A 27 -5.36 -8.72 2.91
CA GLY A 27 -6.26 -9.42 3.81
C GLY A 27 -5.84 -10.86 4.10
N PRO A 28 -5.54 -11.67 3.06
CA PRO A 28 -5.10 -13.05 3.28
C PRO A 28 -3.81 -13.20 4.08
N LEU A 29 -3.01 -12.14 4.17
CA LEU A 29 -1.77 -12.13 4.95
C LEU A 29 -2.00 -11.77 6.42
N GLY A 30 -3.24 -11.54 6.82
CA GLY A 30 -3.58 -11.15 8.19
C GLY A 30 -3.31 -9.67 8.49
N VAL A 31 -3.10 -8.85 7.48
CA VAL A 31 -2.88 -7.42 7.64
C VAL A 31 -4.16 -6.76 8.18
N THR A 32 -4.01 -5.89 9.17
CA THR A 32 -5.13 -5.17 9.82
C THR A 32 -4.82 -3.69 9.95
N ASN A 33 -5.84 -2.92 10.34
CA ASN A 33 -5.73 -1.47 10.58
C ASN A 33 -5.13 -0.72 9.40
N ILE A 34 -5.60 -1.05 8.19
CA ILE A 34 -5.16 -0.37 6.98
C ILE A 34 -5.75 1.05 6.98
N ARG A 35 -4.88 2.04 7.02
CA ARG A 35 -5.28 3.45 6.97
C ARG A 35 -4.59 4.14 5.81
N THR A 36 -5.34 4.98 5.11
CA THR A 36 -4.86 5.66 3.92
C THR A 36 -4.78 7.16 4.16
N PHE A 37 -3.78 7.79 3.58
CA PHE A 37 -3.50 9.21 3.75
C PHE A 37 -3.18 9.81 2.39
N VAL A 38 -3.64 11.03 2.18
CA VAL A 38 -3.32 11.82 0.98
C VAL A 38 -2.75 13.14 1.47
N ASP A 39 -1.69 13.61 0.82
CA ASP A 39 -1.06 14.88 1.15
C ASP A 39 -2.08 16.01 0.97
N ALA A 40 -2.27 16.81 2.03
CA ALA A 40 -3.26 17.89 2.02
C ALA A 40 -2.96 18.97 0.97
N GLN A 41 -1.68 19.10 0.57
CA GLN A 41 -1.27 20.13 -0.40
C GLN A 41 -0.98 19.58 -1.79
N ASN A 42 -0.74 18.27 -1.88
CA ASN A 42 -0.41 17.63 -3.16
C ASN A 42 -1.09 16.27 -3.24
N PRO A 43 -2.28 16.19 -3.86
CA PRO A 43 -3.07 14.95 -3.89
C PRO A 43 -2.44 13.83 -4.72
N THR A 44 -1.30 14.05 -5.35
CA THR A 44 -0.56 12.97 -6.02
C THR A 44 0.33 12.19 -5.05
N ARG A 45 0.48 12.66 -3.81
CA ARG A 45 1.26 11.96 -2.78
C ARG A 45 0.34 11.27 -1.80
N ALA A 46 0.61 10.00 -1.55
CA ALA A 46 -0.25 9.17 -0.70
C ALA A 46 0.57 8.22 0.15
N ALA A 47 -0.03 7.78 1.24
CA ALA A 47 0.59 6.80 2.13
C ALA A 47 -0.45 5.82 2.64
N VAL A 48 0.02 4.61 2.95
CA VAL A 48 -0.75 3.56 3.61
C VAL A 48 -0.02 3.17 4.88
N LEU A 49 -0.75 3.08 5.98
CA LEU A 49 -0.23 2.60 7.25
C LEU A 49 -1.03 1.35 7.60
N MET A 50 -0.34 0.28 8.00
CA MET A 50 -1.00 -0.99 8.29
C MET A 50 -0.20 -1.81 9.28
N ASP A 51 -0.89 -2.69 10.02
CA ASP A 51 -0.27 -3.64 10.93
C ASP A 51 -0.09 -4.96 10.20
N VAL A 52 1.16 -5.45 10.17
CA VAL A 52 1.56 -6.63 9.39
C VAL A 52 2.10 -7.68 10.35
N PRO A 53 1.41 -8.84 10.50
CA PRO A 53 1.86 -9.87 11.44
C PRO A 53 3.12 -10.61 11.00
N ASP A 54 3.34 -10.72 9.69
CA ASP A 54 4.45 -11.47 9.12
C ASP A 54 5.12 -10.65 8.03
N LEU A 55 6.22 -9.99 8.39
CA LEU A 55 6.94 -9.11 7.46
C LEU A 55 7.53 -9.88 6.28
N ASP A 56 7.99 -11.11 6.49
CA ASP A 56 8.56 -11.90 5.39
C ASP A 56 7.50 -12.24 4.36
N ALA A 57 6.32 -12.65 4.82
CA ALA A 57 5.20 -12.92 3.93
C ALA A 57 4.76 -11.68 3.18
N PHE A 58 4.75 -10.53 3.87
CA PHE A 58 4.40 -9.24 3.27
C PHE A 58 5.39 -8.88 2.16
N GLN A 59 6.69 -8.96 2.44
CA GLN A 59 7.72 -8.64 1.46
C GLN A 59 7.66 -9.57 0.26
N ALA A 60 7.42 -10.87 0.50
CA ALA A 60 7.25 -11.84 -0.58
C ALA A 60 6.04 -11.50 -1.44
N ALA A 61 4.92 -11.11 -0.83
CA ALA A 61 3.72 -10.73 -1.55
C ALA A 61 3.95 -9.49 -2.44
N MET A 62 4.76 -8.54 -1.96
CA MET A 62 5.07 -7.33 -2.73
C MET A 62 5.91 -7.60 -3.98
N GLN A 63 6.52 -8.79 -4.08
CA GLN A 63 7.31 -9.18 -5.24
C GLN A 63 6.48 -9.96 -6.27
N THR A 64 5.20 -10.18 -6.00
CA THR A 64 4.35 -10.98 -6.88
C THR A 64 3.77 -10.13 -8.02
N GLU A 65 3.36 -10.83 -9.07
CA GLU A 65 2.64 -10.21 -10.19
C GLU A 65 1.30 -9.63 -9.72
N ALA A 66 0.64 -10.29 -8.76
CA ALA A 66 -0.61 -9.78 -8.20
C ALA A 66 -0.43 -8.40 -7.55
N ALA A 67 0.69 -8.19 -6.86
CA ALA A 67 0.99 -6.88 -6.28
C ALA A 67 1.23 -5.84 -7.37
N ALA A 68 1.97 -6.19 -8.41
CA ALA A 68 2.21 -5.30 -9.54
C ALA A 68 0.91 -4.89 -10.24
N GLU A 69 0.02 -5.85 -10.43
CA GLU A 69 -1.29 -5.60 -11.05
C GLU A 69 -2.16 -4.71 -10.17
N ALA A 70 -2.15 -4.94 -8.85
CA ALA A 70 -2.91 -4.12 -7.92
C ALA A 70 -2.42 -2.67 -7.94
N MET A 71 -1.11 -2.46 -7.94
CA MET A 71 -0.54 -1.12 -8.02
C MET A 71 -0.89 -0.44 -9.34
N ASN A 72 -0.83 -1.17 -10.44
CA ASN A 72 -1.19 -0.63 -11.74
C ASN A 72 -2.68 -0.24 -11.79
N TYR A 73 -3.54 -1.07 -11.27
CA TYR A 73 -4.98 -0.77 -11.18
C TYR A 73 -5.22 0.51 -10.36
N ASP A 74 -4.53 0.64 -9.23
CA ASP A 74 -4.73 1.75 -8.30
C ASP A 74 -4.08 3.05 -8.79
N GLY A 75 -3.26 2.99 -9.84
CA GLY A 75 -2.54 4.16 -10.34
C GLY A 75 -1.35 4.53 -9.48
N VAL A 76 -0.82 3.60 -8.71
CA VAL A 76 0.41 3.81 -7.95
C VAL A 76 1.60 3.80 -8.90
N LEU A 77 2.51 4.76 -8.74
CA LEU A 77 3.74 4.82 -9.54
C LEU A 77 4.82 4.02 -8.81
N PRO A 78 5.13 2.80 -9.28
CA PRO A 78 5.97 1.87 -8.49
C PRO A 78 7.37 2.39 -8.21
N GLU A 79 7.92 3.19 -9.11
CA GLU A 79 9.25 3.77 -8.95
C GLU A 79 9.34 4.79 -7.81
N THR A 80 8.17 5.25 -7.30
CA THR A 80 8.12 6.19 -6.19
C THR A 80 7.85 5.52 -4.85
N LEU A 81 7.61 4.21 -4.84
CA LEU A 81 7.22 3.47 -3.65
C LEU A 81 8.37 3.34 -2.65
N VAL A 82 8.12 3.75 -1.42
CA VAL A 82 9.04 3.57 -0.30
C VAL A 82 8.29 2.84 0.81
N ILE A 83 8.88 1.77 1.31
CA ILE A 83 8.32 0.99 2.42
C ILE A 83 9.19 1.22 3.66
N LEU A 84 8.56 1.67 4.73
CA LEU A 84 9.22 1.85 6.03
C LEU A 84 8.66 0.82 7.00
N LEU A 85 9.56 0.11 7.67
CA LEU A 85 9.20 -0.91 8.66
C LEU A 85 9.42 -0.36 10.06
N GLU A 86 8.47 -0.60 10.95
CA GLU A 86 8.62 -0.24 12.35
C GLU A 86 9.79 -1.03 12.97
N ARG A 87 10.67 -0.33 13.70
CA ARG A 87 11.81 -0.94 14.35
C ARG A 87 11.83 -0.64 15.86
#